data_f50f7331ea0991348949a555c5251991
#
_entry.id   f50f7331ea0991348949a555c5251991
#
_cell.length_a   1.000
_cell.length_b   1.000
_cell.length_c   1.000
_cell.angle_alpha   90.00
_cell.angle_beta   90.00
_cell.angle_gamma   90.00
#
_symmetry.space_group_name_H-M   'P 1'
#
loop_
_entity.id
_entity.type
_entity.pdbx_description
1 polymer ?
#
loop_
_entity_poly.entity_id
_entity_poly.type
_entity_poly.pdbx_seq_one_letter_code
_entity_poly.pdbx_strand_id
1 'polypeptide(L)'
;MKNKADVIIIGGGLIGLTQALALASQGITSHVIDRADQASMLEAGFDGRTFAISSSSYKLFEAMGLGDALAGKGCPIEKIWVSDGLKPGSLDFAPAEEDGFLGQMFESRYLRGVLYKAAQEHAAIQLHMPANIIDKSRDAGAVTVTLEDGKMLTADLMIVAEGRKSETREEAGIHIAHWQYDHHAIVGAIYHERPHNNIAYEIFYPTGPFAVLPMLDDEHGRHRSALVWSVESKDAAGYLKLSPRGYAAELEKGMGGLLGKVELSAPLSSYKLGFHHAASITAERLVLIGDSAHGIHPIAGQGLNLGLRDVAALTEVLVDGMRLGLDFGDAQLLDRYSRWRSIDTLLIAVSTDGLNRLFSIPGKTASAVRRFGMAMVQRTAPAKAFFMAEARGESGALPKMLQGIPV
;
A
#
# COMPACT_ATOMS: atom_id res chain seq x y z
N MET A 1 -4.96 -35.25 -3.14
CA MET A 1 -5.54 -34.00 -2.61
C MET A 1 -4.51 -32.89 -2.35
N LYS A 2 -3.21 -33.15 -2.35
CA LYS A 2 -2.19 -32.12 -2.09
C LYS A 2 -1.96 -31.07 -3.22
N ASN A 3 -2.55 -31.23 -4.39
CA ASN A 3 -2.30 -30.38 -5.56
C ASN A 3 -3.54 -29.58 -5.99
N LYS A 4 -4.70 -29.72 -5.33
CA LYS A 4 -5.90 -28.94 -5.59
C LYS A 4 -6.21 -28.05 -4.38
N ALA A 5 -6.51 -26.77 -4.65
CA ALA A 5 -7.03 -25.81 -3.70
C ALA A 5 -8.22 -25.05 -4.36
N ASP A 6 -8.91 -24.22 -3.62
CA ASP A 6 -9.97 -23.37 -4.15
C ASP A 6 -9.39 -22.27 -5.03
N VAL A 7 -8.24 -21.68 -4.64
CA VAL A 7 -7.57 -20.61 -5.39
C VAL A 7 -6.07 -20.85 -5.52
N ILE A 8 -5.48 -20.33 -6.59
CA ILE A 8 -4.03 -20.15 -6.74
C ILE A 8 -3.73 -18.66 -6.70
N ILE A 9 -2.79 -18.24 -5.82
CA ILE A 9 -2.34 -16.86 -5.69
C ILE A 9 -0.91 -16.78 -6.23
N ILE A 10 -0.71 -15.98 -7.29
CA ILE A 10 0.60 -15.73 -7.88
C ILE A 10 1.15 -14.43 -7.32
N GLY A 11 2.26 -14.52 -6.58
CA GLY A 11 2.87 -13.45 -5.82
C GLY A 11 2.64 -13.58 -4.31
N GLY A 12 3.70 -13.86 -3.56
CA GLY A 12 3.73 -14.02 -2.09
C GLY A 12 4.23 -12.77 -1.37
N GLY A 13 4.01 -11.59 -1.95
CA GLY A 13 4.25 -10.30 -1.29
C GLY A 13 3.20 -9.97 -0.24
N LEU A 14 3.23 -8.73 0.29
CA LEU A 14 2.28 -8.29 1.33
C LEU A 14 0.82 -8.50 0.91
N ILE A 15 0.46 -8.16 -0.33
CA ILE A 15 -0.92 -8.30 -0.83
C ILE A 15 -1.30 -9.78 -1.01
N GLY A 16 -0.45 -10.59 -1.62
CA GLY A 16 -0.76 -12.01 -1.86
C GLY A 16 -0.88 -12.82 -0.57
N LEU A 17 0.02 -12.61 0.40
CA LEU A 17 -0.07 -13.26 1.71
C LEU A 17 -1.30 -12.78 2.50
N THR A 18 -1.62 -11.48 2.43
CA THR A 18 -2.84 -10.96 3.06
C THR A 18 -4.10 -11.56 2.43
N GLN A 19 -4.12 -11.71 1.09
CA GLN A 19 -5.24 -12.36 0.41
C GLN A 19 -5.40 -13.83 0.82
N ALA A 20 -4.29 -14.57 0.90
CA ALA A 20 -4.33 -15.96 1.34
C ALA A 20 -4.88 -16.09 2.77
N LEU A 21 -4.44 -15.23 3.70
CA LEU A 21 -4.89 -15.22 5.09
C LEU A 21 -6.35 -14.79 5.22
N ALA A 22 -6.78 -13.77 4.46
CA ALA A 22 -8.17 -13.33 4.45
C ALA A 22 -9.12 -14.44 3.97
N LEU A 23 -8.75 -15.16 2.91
CA LEU A 23 -9.51 -16.31 2.41
C LEU A 23 -9.48 -17.49 3.40
N ALA A 24 -8.32 -17.76 3.96
CA ALA A 24 -8.14 -18.86 4.92
C ALA A 24 -8.95 -18.66 6.20
N SER A 25 -9.12 -17.39 6.67
CA SER A 25 -9.99 -17.06 7.81
C SER A 25 -11.47 -17.41 7.56
N GLN A 26 -11.84 -17.60 6.29
CA GLN A 26 -13.19 -17.99 5.86
C GLN A 26 -13.27 -19.45 5.38
N GLY A 27 -12.20 -20.24 5.60
CA GLY A 27 -12.15 -21.66 5.23
C GLY A 27 -11.82 -21.93 3.76
N ILE A 28 -11.46 -20.94 2.96
CA ILE A 28 -11.09 -21.08 1.55
C ILE A 28 -9.60 -21.44 1.48
N THR A 29 -9.28 -22.50 0.73
CA THR A 29 -7.92 -23.04 0.61
C THR A 29 -7.14 -22.37 -0.52
N SER A 30 -5.83 -22.22 -0.36
CA SER A 30 -4.99 -21.58 -1.37
C SER A 30 -3.62 -22.22 -1.55
N HIS A 31 -3.11 -22.17 -2.79
CA HIS A 31 -1.70 -22.28 -3.11
C HIS A 31 -1.15 -20.86 -3.34
N VAL A 32 -0.09 -20.49 -2.63
CA VAL A 32 0.62 -19.22 -2.85
C VAL A 32 1.97 -19.52 -3.49
N ILE A 33 2.24 -18.92 -4.64
CA ILE A 33 3.45 -19.17 -5.42
C ILE A 33 4.24 -17.89 -5.55
N ASP A 34 5.52 -17.90 -5.19
CA ASP A 34 6.44 -16.77 -5.41
C ASP A 34 7.85 -17.29 -5.71
N ARG A 35 8.54 -16.60 -6.62
CA ARG A 35 9.93 -16.88 -6.96
C ARG A 35 10.93 -16.46 -5.88
N ALA A 36 10.54 -15.53 -5.01
CA ALA A 36 11.39 -15.04 -3.93
C ALA A 36 11.43 -16.00 -2.75
N ASP A 37 12.62 -16.19 -2.19
CA ASP A 37 12.78 -16.85 -0.90
C ASP A 37 12.43 -15.86 0.21
N GLN A 38 11.25 -16.00 0.78
CA GLN A 38 10.78 -15.12 1.84
C GLN A 38 11.58 -15.31 3.14
N ALA A 39 12.07 -16.49 3.44
CA ALA A 39 12.85 -16.74 4.65
C ALA A 39 14.13 -15.89 4.63
N SER A 40 14.88 -15.90 3.53
CA SER A 40 16.10 -15.09 3.38
C SER A 40 15.80 -13.57 3.37
N MET A 41 14.63 -13.16 2.88
CA MET A 41 14.21 -11.75 2.93
C MET A 41 13.86 -11.26 4.34
N LEU A 42 13.45 -12.14 5.25
CA LEU A 42 13.13 -11.80 6.63
C LEU A 42 14.36 -11.70 7.52
N GLU A 43 15.45 -12.40 7.18
CA GLU A 43 16.73 -12.31 7.87
C GLU A 43 17.44 -10.97 7.65
N ALA A 44 17.10 -10.25 6.59
CA ALA A 44 17.64 -8.93 6.31
C ALA A 44 17.21 -7.92 7.39
N GLY A 45 18.14 -7.07 7.83
CA GLY A 45 17.88 -5.95 8.74
C GLY A 45 16.91 -4.93 8.14
N PHE A 46 16.73 -3.81 8.82
CA PHE A 46 15.92 -2.70 8.31
C PHE A 46 16.53 -2.11 7.03
N ASP A 47 15.81 -2.19 5.94
CA ASP A 47 16.23 -1.76 4.58
C ASP A 47 15.69 -0.38 4.17
N GLY A 48 15.08 0.36 5.09
CA GLY A 48 14.48 1.67 4.86
C GLY A 48 13.06 1.63 4.33
N ARG A 49 12.49 0.47 4.01
CA ARG A 49 11.12 0.37 3.52
C ARG A 49 10.12 0.35 4.66
N THR A 50 9.13 1.25 4.54
CA THR A 50 8.04 1.42 5.51
C THR A 50 6.71 1.55 4.79
N PHE A 51 5.62 1.28 5.50
CA PHE A 51 4.27 1.41 4.99
C PHE A 51 3.37 2.10 6.01
N ALA A 52 2.64 3.11 5.55
CA ALA A 52 1.54 3.70 6.29
C ALA A 52 0.30 2.83 6.10
N ILE A 53 -0.14 2.17 7.14
CA ILE A 53 -1.36 1.35 7.15
C ILE A 53 -2.47 2.22 7.74
N SER A 54 -3.50 2.53 6.94
CA SER A 54 -4.67 3.29 7.40
C SER A 54 -5.44 2.54 8.49
N SER A 55 -6.23 3.26 9.29
CA SER A 55 -6.99 2.61 10.37
C SER A 55 -7.95 1.53 9.84
N SER A 56 -8.60 1.75 8.70
CA SER A 56 -9.44 0.72 8.07
C SER A 56 -8.64 -0.49 7.60
N SER A 57 -7.46 -0.28 7.00
CA SER A 57 -6.58 -1.38 6.60
C SER A 57 -6.03 -2.15 7.81
N TYR A 58 -5.84 -1.49 8.95
CA TYR A 58 -5.45 -2.17 10.19
C TYR A 58 -6.57 -3.07 10.73
N LYS A 59 -7.83 -2.61 10.66
CA LYS A 59 -9.01 -3.42 11.00
C LYS A 59 -9.11 -4.72 10.18
N LEU A 60 -8.65 -4.72 8.92
CA LEU A 60 -8.56 -5.95 8.12
C LEU A 60 -7.63 -6.98 8.78
N PHE A 61 -6.46 -6.55 9.27
CA PHE A 61 -5.55 -7.45 9.98
C PHE A 61 -6.15 -7.94 11.30
N GLU A 62 -6.86 -7.10 12.04
CA GLU A 62 -7.59 -7.51 13.25
C GLU A 62 -8.69 -8.54 12.93
N ALA A 63 -9.46 -8.32 11.86
CA ALA A 63 -10.50 -9.26 11.40
C ALA A 63 -9.93 -10.63 10.98
N MET A 64 -8.67 -10.69 10.60
CA MET A 64 -7.94 -11.95 10.33
C MET A 64 -7.27 -12.56 11.57
N GLY A 65 -7.43 -11.95 12.76
CA GLY A 65 -6.79 -12.41 14.01
C GLY A 65 -5.30 -12.05 14.13
N LEU A 66 -4.80 -11.10 13.35
CA LEU A 66 -3.40 -10.68 13.35
C LEU A 66 -3.11 -9.45 14.23
N GLY A 67 -4.13 -8.87 14.87
CA GLY A 67 -4.00 -7.66 15.69
C GLY A 67 -2.92 -7.79 16.76
N ASP A 68 -2.96 -8.86 17.58
CA ASP A 68 -1.98 -9.10 18.65
C ASP A 68 -0.55 -9.27 18.10
N ALA A 69 -0.41 -9.92 16.95
CA ALA A 69 0.90 -10.13 16.32
C ALA A 69 1.51 -8.83 15.78
N LEU A 70 0.68 -7.83 15.46
CA LEU A 70 1.10 -6.51 14.98
C LEU A 70 1.17 -5.47 16.11
N ALA A 71 0.56 -5.72 17.26
CA ALA A 71 0.55 -4.80 18.39
C ALA A 71 1.98 -4.40 18.80
N GLY A 72 2.20 -3.10 19.00
CA GLY A 72 3.50 -2.55 19.39
C GLY A 72 4.58 -2.55 18.32
N LYS A 73 4.29 -3.00 17.07
CA LYS A 73 5.24 -2.98 15.95
C LYS A 73 5.04 -1.80 15.00
N GLY A 74 3.94 -1.08 15.11
CA GLY A 74 3.63 0.11 14.33
C GLY A 74 3.67 1.37 15.18
N CYS A 75 4.14 2.49 14.59
CA CYS A 75 4.06 3.80 15.21
C CYS A 75 2.73 4.45 14.82
N PRO A 76 1.88 4.88 15.78
CA PRO A 76 0.61 5.50 15.45
C PRO A 76 0.80 6.83 14.72
N ILE A 77 -0.11 7.13 13.79
CA ILE A 77 -0.26 8.44 13.17
C ILE A 77 -1.47 9.10 13.82
N GLU A 78 -1.22 9.97 14.78
CA GLU A 78 -2.27 10.66 15.53
C GLU A 78 -2.68 11.96 14.85
N LYS A 79 -1.81 12.51 14.03
CA LYS A 79 -2.06 13.76 13.30
C LYS A 79 -1.38 13.76 11.95
N ILE A 80 -2.04 14.30 10.93
CA ILE A 80 -1.42 14.64 9.65
C ILE A 80 -1.38 16.17 9.56
N TRP A 81 -0.19 16.70 9.31
CA TRP A 81 0.05 18.13 9.14
C TRP A 81 0.45 18.40 7.69
N VAL A 82 -0.38 19.19 6.99
CA VAL A 82 -0.21 19.51 5.57
C VAL A 82 0.12 20.99 5.41
N SER A 83 1.13 21.31 4.59
CA SER A 83 1.52 22.70 4.33
C SER A 83 1.95 22.97 2.88
N ASP A 84 1.86 24.21 2.44
CA ASP A 84 2.39 24.70 1.16
C ASP A 84 3.81 25.27 1.36
N GLY A 85 4.80 24.41 1.33
CA GLY A 85 6.18 24.71 1.73
C GLY A 85 6.25 25.03 3.22
N LEU A 86 7.26 25.81 3.60
CA LEU A 86 7.48 26.25 4.98
C LEU A 86 6.71 27.54 5.33
N LYS A 87 5.74 27.95 4.53
CA LYS A 87 4.96 29.17 4.75
C LYS A 87 3.92 28.95 5.86
N PRO A 88 3.57 30.03 6.59
CA PRO A 88 2.48 29.96 7.57
C PRO A 88 1.15 29.55 6.93
N GLY A 89 0.36 28.77 7.65
CA GLY A 89 -0.92 28.22 7.24
C GLY A 89 -0.79 26.75 6.92
N SER A 90 -1.32 25.92 7.80
CA SER A 90 -1.35 24.47 7.67
C SER A 90 -2.80 23.98 7.70
N LEU A 91 -2.98 22.78 7.23
CA LEU A 91 -4.21 22.01 7.38
C LEU A 91 -3.90 20.80 8.28
N ASP A 92 -4.61 20.72 9.38
CA ASP A 92 -4.38 19.68 10.38
C ASP A 92 -5.53 18.68 10.38
N PHE A 93 -5.20 17.41 10.27
CA PHE A 93 -6.11 16.30 10.46
C PHE A 93 -5.71 15.56 11.73
N ALA A 94 -6.58 15.59 12.73
CA ALA A 94 -6.48 14.79 13.94
C ALA A 94 -7.86 14.18 14.21
N PRO A 95 -7.95 12.88 14.50
CA PRO A 95 -9.21 12.23 14.86
C PRO A 95 -9.71 12.76 16.23
N ALA A 96 -10.98 12.56 16.54
CA ALA A 96 -11.45 12.67 17.91
C ALA A 96 -10.81 11.57 18.78
N GLU A 97 -10.74 11.77 20.11
CA GLU A 97 -10.12 10.77 21.02
C GLU A 97 -10.78 9.39 20.89
N GLU A 98 -12.08 9.34 20.69
CA GLU A 98 -12.86 8.12 20.50
C GLU A 98 -12.60 7.39 19.18
N ASP A 99 -12.06 8.10 18.18
CA ASP A 99 -11.77 7.56 16.84
C ASP A 99 -10.41 6.86 16.75
N GLY A 100 -9.57 6.96 17.76
CA GLY A 100 -8.23 6.38 17.79
C GLY A 100 -7.24 7.11 16.88
N PHE A 101 -6.47 6.37 16.10
CA PHE A 101 -5.42 6.92 15.21
C PHE A 101 -5.87 6.90 13.73
N LEU A 102 -5.24 7.74 12.90
CA LEU A 102 -5.49 7.80 11.45
C LEU A 102 -4.92 6.59 10.71
N GLY A 103 -3.88 6.01 11.26
CA GLY A 103 -3.17 4.85 10.75
C GLY A 103 -1.92 4.56 11.59
N GLN A 104 -1.12 3.61 11.14
CA GLN A 104 0.14 3.26 11.78
C GLN A 104 1.26 3.10 10.74
N MET A 105 2.47 3.55 11.07
CA MET A 105 3.66 3.31 10.26
C MET A 105 4.34 2.02 10.69
N PHE A 106 4.50 1.10 9.74
CA PHE A 106 5.22 -0.17 9.95
C PHE A 106 6.49 -0.24 9.12
N GLU A 107 7.55 -0.80 9.68
CA GLU A 107 8.65 -1.29 8.88
C GLU A 107 8.21 -2.51 8.06
N SER A 108 8.60 -2.56 6.78
CA SER A 108 8.24 -3.64 5.86
C SER A 108 8.53 -5.03 6.42
N ARG A 109 9.66 -5.19 7.13
CA ARG A 109 10.09 -6.46 7.73
C ARG A 109 9.10 -7.01 8.75
N TYR A 110 8.46 -6.15 9.56
CA TYR A 110 7.50 -6.59 10.57
C TYR A 110 6.19 -7.07 9.94
N LEU A 111 5.65 -6.32 8.97
CA LEU A 111 4.46 -6.78 8.23
C LEU A 111 4.72 -8.10 7.52
N ARG A 112 5.84 -8.21 6.80
CA ARG A 112 6.22 -9.45 6.10
C ARG A 112 6.38 -10.62 7.06
N GLY A 113 7.08 -10.41 8.18
CA GLY A 113 7.33 -11.46 9.17
C GLY A 113 6.04 -12.00 9.77
N VAL A 114 5.11 -11.11 10.15
CA VAL A 114 3.80 -11.52 10.71
C VAL A 114 2.96 -12.26 9.66
N LEU A 115 2.84 -11.72 8.45
CA LEU A 115 2.03 -12.34 7.39
C LEU A 115 2.60 -13.70 6.95
N TYR A 116 3.91 -13.77 6.73
CA TYR A 116 4.56 -15.01 6.30
C TYR A 116 4.43 -16.10 7.36
N LYS A 117 4.72 -15.79 8.63
CA LYS A 117 4.58 -16.74 9.73
C LYS A 117 3.15 -17.23 9.85
N ALA A 118 2.17 -16.34 9.85
CA ALA A 118 0.77 -16.70 9.94
C ALA A 118 0.34 -17.59 8.76
N ALA A 119 0.77 -17.27 7.53
CA ALA A 119 0.47 -18.08 6.35
C ALA A 119 1.14 -19.48 6.41
N GLN A 120 2.38 -19.57 6.93
CA GLN A 120 3.10 -20.83 7.08
C GLN A 120 2.42 -21.77 8.10
N GLU A 121 1.85 -21.20 9.15
CA GLU A 121 1.20 -21.97 10.24
C GLU A 121 -0.26 -22.32 9.91
N HIS A 122 -0.86 -21.73 8.87
CA HIS A 122 -2.28 -21.92 8.56
C HIS A 122 -2.53 -23.12 7.64
N ALA A 123 -3.32 -24.10 8.12
CA ALA A 123 -3.55 -25.37 7.42
C ALA A 123 -4.22 -25.23 6.02
N ALA A 124 -4.98 -24.15 5.78
CA ALA A 124 -5.64 -23.90 4.50
C ALA A 124 -4.71 -23.26 3.46
N ILE A 125 -3.47 -22.90 3.80
CA ILE A 125 -2.51 -22.24 2.91
C ILE A 125 -1.34 -23.17 2.62
N GLN A 126 -1.01 -23.33 1.34
CA GLN A 126 0.19 -24.04 0.92
C GLN A 126 1.15 -23.06 0.23
N LEU A 127 2.29 -22.81 0.85
CA LEU A 127 3.32 -21.93 0.32
C LEU A 127 4.26 -22.70 -0.60
N HIS A 128 4.47 -22.18 -1.81
CA HIS A 128 5.48 -22.60 -2.79
C HIS A 128 6.43 -21.42 -3.00
N MET A 129 7.37 -21.24 -2.07
CA MET A 129 8.27 -20.07 -1.99
C MET A 129 9.62 -20.50 -1.42
N PRO A 130 10.71 -20.54 -2.24
CA PRO A 130 10.73 -20.10 -3.65
C PRO A 130 10.20 -21.15 -4.62
N ALA A 131 9.48 -20.72 -5.66
CA ALA A 131 9.09 -21.57 -6.78
C ALA A 131 8.92 -20.77 -8.07
N ASN A 132 9.38 -21.32 -9.20
CA ASN A 132 9.20 -20.75 -10.52
C ASN A 132 8.05 -21.45 -11.24
N ILE A 133 7.23 -20.67 -11.92
CA ILE A 133 6.14 -21.16 -12.78
C ILE A 133 6.70 -21.33 -14.18
N ILE A 134 6.47 -22.47 -14.81
CA ILE A 134 6.89 -22.75 -16.19
C ILE A 134 5.70 -22.78 -17.17
N ASP A 135 4.49 -23.01 -16.68
CA ASP A 135 3.28 -23.00 -17.49
C ASP A 135 2.05 -22.61 -16.67
N LYS A 136 1.12 -21.90 -17.31
CA LYS A 136 -0.17 -21.50 -16.75
C LYS A 136 -1.27 -21.70 -17.79
N SER A 137 -2.30 -22.43 -17.46
CA SER A 137 -3.48 -22.61 -18.31
C SER A 137 -4.76 -22.32 -17.55
N ARG A 138 -5.75 -21.82 -18.25
CA ARG A 138 -7.10 -21.55 -17.74
C ARG A 138 -8.12 -21.95 -18.79
N ASP A 139 -9.15 -22.60 -18.36
CA ASP A 139 -10.31 -22.95 -19.20
C ASP A 139 -11.62 -22.74 -18.42
N ALA A 140 -12.74 -23.09 -19.01
CA ALA A 140 -14.06 -22.92 -18.37
C ALA A 140 -14.20 -23.72 -17.06
N GLY A 141 -13.39 -24.73 -16.81
CA GLY A 141 -13.51 -25.65 -15.67
C GLY A 141 -12.51 -25.38 -14.55
N ALA A 142 -11.28 -24.97 -14.88
CA ALA A 142 -10.21 -24.88 -13.89
C ALA A 142 -9.06 -23.96 -14.32
N VAL A 143 -8.20 -23.71 -13.34
CA VAL A 143 -6.86 -23.14 -13.51
C VAL A 143 -5.84 -24.21 -13.23
N THR A 144 -4.81 -24.33 -14.05
CA THR A 144 -3.65 -25.20 -13.81
C THR A 144 -2.36 -24.40 -13.89
N VAL A 145 -1.48 -24.61 -12.92
CA VAL A 145 -0.14 -24.00 -12.88
C VAL A 145 0.88 -25.12 -12.72
N THR A 146 1.89 -25.14 -13.59
CA THR A 146 3.01 -26.10 -13.52
C THR A 146 4.25 -25.39 -13.00
N LEU A 147 4.82 -25.94 -11.94
CA LEU A 147 6.06 -25.46 -11.34
C LEU A 147 7.28 -26.11 -12.02
N GLU A 148 8.46 -25.49 -11.86
CA GLU A 148 9.73 -25.96 -12.43
C GLU A 148 10.12 -27.37 -11.98
N ASP A 149 9.71 -27.78 -10.78
CA ASP A 149 9.90 -29.15 -10.27
C ASP A 149 8.95 -30.21 -10.90
N GLY A 150 8.11 -29.79 -11.84
CA GLY A 150 7.11 -30.61 -12.53
C GLY A 150 5.80 -30.79 -11.74
N LYS A 151 5.64 -30.14 -10.59
CA LYS A 151 4.40 -30.20 -9.82
C LYS A 151 3.30 -29.40 -10.51
N MET A 152 2.15 -30.04 -10.74
CA MET A 152 0.96 -29.40 -11.26
C MET A 152 0.00 -29.07 -10.13
N LEU A 153 -0.39 -27.78 -10.04
CA LEU A 153 -1.36 -27.24 -9.08
C LEU A 153 -2.64 -26.86 -9.82
N THR A 154 -3.78 -27.17 -9.24
CA THR A 154 -5.10 -26.86 -9.84
C THR A 154 -5.98 -26.10 -8.86
N ALA A 155 -6.81 -25.17 -9.39
CA ALA A 155 -7.76 -24.40 -8.62
C ALA A 155 -8.92 -23.93 -9.48
N ASP A 156 -9.94 -23.37 -8.84
CA ASP A 156 -11.09 -22.80 -9.55
C ASP A 156 -10.83 -21.35 -9.99
N LEU A 157 -9.92 -20.62 -9.31
CA LEU A 157 -9.60 -19.21 -9.60
C LEU A 157 -8.09 -18.95 -9.45
N MET A 158 -7.55 -18.11 -10.34
CA MET A 158 -6.21 -17.52 -10.25
C MET A 158 -6.29 -16.08 -9.75
N ILE A 159 -5.61 -15.78 -8.65
CA ILE A 159 -5.49 -14.42 -8.09
C ILE A 159 -4.06 -13.94 -8.33
N VAL A 160 -3.90 -12.81 -9.02
CA VAL A 160 -2.60 -12.29 -9.44
C VAL A 160 -2.21 -11.10 -8.57
N ALA A 161 -1.15 -11.28 -7.79
CA ALA A 161 -0.58 -10.30 -6.86
C ALA A 161 0.92 -10.06 -7.11
N GLU A 162 1.37 -10.13 -8.38
CA GLU A 162 2.78 -10.07 -8.81
C GLU A 162 3.38 -8.65 -8.80
N GLY A 163 2.56 -7.64 -8.49
CA GLY A 163 3.00 -6.25 -8.51
C GLY A 163 3.01 -5.63 -9.92
N ARG A 164 3.69 -4.50 -10.07
CA ARG A 164 3.62 -3.65 -11.29
C ARG A 164 4.02 -4.35 -12.58
N LYS A 165 5.00 -5.24 -12.51
CA LYS A 165 5.55 -6.00 -13.66
C LYS A 165 4.93 -7.39 -13.73
N SER A 166 3.61 -7.47 -13.65
CA SER A 166 2.90 -8.74 -13.69
C SER A 166 2.98 -9.38 -15.07
N GLU A 167 3.70 -10.48 -15.17
CA GLU A 167 3.81 -11.30 -16.38
C GLU A 167 2.46 -11.97 -16.68
N THR A 168 1.79 -12.49 -15.66
CA THR A 168 0.47 -13.15 -15.81
C THR A 168 -0.60 -12.20 -16.34
N ARG A 169 -0.59 -10.92 -15.94
CA ARG A 169 -1.46 -9.90 -16.52
C ARG A 169 -1.21 -9.73 -18.01
N GLU A 170 0.08 -9.64 -18.42
CA GLU A 170 0.46 -9.47 -19.82
C GLU A 170 0.08 -10.68 -20.68
N GLU A 171 0.33 -11.89 -20.18
CA GLU A 171 -0.07 -13.15 -20.82
C GLU A 171 -1.60 -13.29 -20.95
N ALA A 172 -2.35 -12.73 -20.00
CA ALA A 172 -3.82 -12.68 -20.10
C ALA A 172 -4.33 -11.64 -21.10
N GLY A 173 -3.45 -10.91 -21.81
CA GLY A 173 -3.80 -9.88 -22.77
C GLY A 173 -4.39 -8.61 -22.14
N ILE A 174 -4.21 -8.41 -20.84
CA ILE A 174 -4.75 -7.25 -20.13
C ILE A 174 -3.77 -6.08 -20.26
N HIS A 175 -4.12 -5.10 -21.06
CA HIS A 175 -3.35 -3.88 -21.23
C HIS A 175 -3.44 -2.94 -20.02
N ILE A 176 -2.42 -2.11 -19.86
CA ILE A 176 -2.40 -1.04 -18.85
C ILE A 176 -2.41 0.34 -19.51
N ALA A 177 -3.23 1.24 -19.02
CA ALA A 177 -3.02 2.66 -19.20
C ALA A 177 -1.96 3.12 -18.20
N HIS A 178 -0.89 3.73 -18.68
CA HIS A 178 0.18 4.20 -17.80
C HIS A 178 0.73 5.55 -18.28
N TRP A 179 1.17 6.36 -17.30
CA TRP A 179 1.98 7.54 -17.56
C TRP A 179 3.02 7.71 -16.46
N GLN A 180 4.09 8.39 -16.80
CA GLN A 180 5.18 8.67 -15.87
C GLN A 180 5.19 10.16 -15.58
N TYR A 181 5.39 10.48 -14.31
CA TYR A 181 5.67 11.87 -13.90
C TYR A 181 7.17 12.15 -14.13
N ASP A 182 7.50 13.43 -14.36
CA ASP A 182 8.91 13.83 -14.42
C ASP A 182 9.51 14.04 -13.02
N HIS A 183 9.21 13.08 -12.14
CA HIS A 183 9.63 13.09 -10.76
C HIS A 183 10.10 11.70 -10.31
N HIS A 184 11.04 11.70 -9.37
CA HIS A 184 11.43 10.53 -8.60
C HIS A 184 11.01 10.68 -7.14
N ALA A 185 10.62 9.59 -6.50
CA ALA A 185 10.58 9.52 -5.05
C ALA A 185 11.93 9.01 -4.54
N ILE A 186 12.56 9.77 -3.65
CA ILE A 186 13.67 9.30 -2.83
C ILE A 186 13.06 8.87 -1.51
N VAL A 187 13.31 7.63 -1.12
CA VAL A 187 12.76 7.03 0.11
C VAL A 187 13.88 6.55 1.00
N GLY A 188 13.65 6.59 2.31
CA GLY A 188 14.57 6.14 3.32
C GLY A 188 14.04 6.38 4.71
N ALA A 189 14.92 6.37 5.69
CA ALA A 189 14.58 6.71 7.06
C ALA A 189 15.70 7.56 7.69
N ILE A 190 15.32 8.37 8.67
CA ILE A 190 16.19 9.32 9.34
C ILE A 190 16.08 9.17 10.85
N TYR A 191 17.20 9.43 11.54
CA TYR A 191 17.21 9.83 12.95
C TYR A 191 17.05 11.33 13.04
N HIS A 192 16.46 11.82 14.13
CA HIS A 192 16.30 13.25 14.38
C HIS A 192 16.32 13.63 15.87
N GLU A 193 16.63 14.89 16.12
CA GLU A 193 16.90 15.40 17.48
C GLU A 193 15.62 15.57 18.31
N ARG A 194 14.52 16.04 17.69
CA ARG A 194 13.28 16.35 18.39
C ARG A 194 12.21 15.30 18.13
N PRO A 195 11.38 14.93 19.11
CA PRO A 195 10.32 13.95 18.90
C PRO A 195 9.31 14.41 17.83
N HIS A 196 8.86 13.49 16.99
CA HIS A 196 7.83 13.74 15.96
C HIS A 196 6.41 13.83 16.53
N ASN A 197 6.20 13.45 17.81
CA ASN A 197 4.91 13.48 18.49
C ASN A 197 3.77 12.79 17.69
N ASN A 198 4.06 11.67 17.03
CA ASN A 198 3.13 10.89 16.20
C ASN A 198 2.47 11.68 15.06
N ILE A 199 3.15 12.76 14.60
CA ILE A 199 2.69 13.61 13.51
C ILE A 199 3.31 13.16 12.19
N ALA A 200 2.48 12.90 11.18
CA ALA A 200 2.89 12.77 9.79
C ALA A 200 2.93 14.15 9.15
N TYR A 201 4.09 14.58 8.70
CA TYR A 201 4.27 15.86 8.01
C TYR A 201 4.22 15.66 6.50
N GLU A 202 3.36 16.40 5.81
CA GLU A 202 3.23 16.42 4.36
C GLU A 202 3.44 17.85 3.87
N ILE A 203 4.65 18.16 3.41
CA ILE A 203 5.05 19.48 2.95
C ILE A 203 5.05 19.49 1.42
N PHE A 204 4.16 20.24 0.82
CA PHE A 204 4.07 20.34 -0.63
C PHE A 204 4.99 21.43 -1.17
N TYR A 205 5.97 21.03 -1.97
CA TYR A 205 6.83 21.91 -2.76
C TYR A 205 6.39 21.88 -4.23
N PRO A 206 6.78 22.89 -5.04
CA PRO A 206 6.55 22.85 -6.49
C PRO A 206 7.17 21.62 -7.18
N THR A 207 8.24 21.05 -6.59
CA THR A 207 8.91 19.83 -7.02
C THR A 207 8.19 18.54 -6.58
N GLY A 208 7.09 18.67 -5.85
CA GLY A 208 6.31 17.56 -5.32
C GLY A 208 6.31 17.47 -3.79
N PRO A 209 5.62 16.48 -3.22
CA PRO A 209 5.51 16.29 -1.78
C PRO A 209 6.83 15.86 -1.13
N PHE A 210 7.02 16.36 0.08
CA PHE A 210 8.05 15.99 1.01
C PHE A 210 7.38 15.48 2.28
N ALA A 211 7.32 14.16 2.45
CA ALA A 211 6.65 13.52 3.57
C ALA A 211 7.66 13.02 4.59
N VAL A 212 7.38 13.29 5.87
CA VAL A 212 8.12 12.76 7.02
C VAL A 212 7.11 12.08 7.94
N LEU A 213 7.21 10.77 8.06
CA LEU A 213 6.22 9.93 8.72
C LEU A 213 6.79 9.33 10.00
N PRO A 214 6.04 9.34 11.13
CA PRO A 214 6.55 8.91 12.42
C PRO A 214 6.89 7.41 12.41
N MET A 215 7.99 7.03 13.03
CA MET A 215 8.39 5.65 13.27
C MET A 215 8.64 5.42 14.75
N LEU A 216 8.53 4.18 15.20
CA LEU A 216 8.98 3.84 16.56
C LEU A 216 10.46 4.19 16.73
N ASP A 217 10.81 4.66 17.91
CA ASP A 217 12.20 4.86 18.29
C ASP A 217 13.00 3.56 18.13
N ASP A 218 14.30 3.67 17.92
CA ASP A 218 15.14 2.49 17.86
C ASP A 218 15.39 1.89 19.26
N GLU A 219 16.11 0.79 19.32
CA GLU A 219 16.47 0.09 20.58
C GLU A 219 17.30 0.94 21.56
N HIS A 220 17.87 2.07 21.09
CA HIS A 220 18.62 3.03 21.88
C HIS A 220 17.80 4.28 22.25
N GLY A 221 16.51 4.30 21.92
CA GLY A 221 15.62 5.43 22.18
C GLY A 221 15.82 6.63 21.26
N ARG A 222 16.49 6.46 20.11
CA ARG A 222 16.65 7.54 19.13
C ARG A 222 15.39 7.69 18.29
N HIS A 223 14.90 8.92 18.17
CA HIS A 223 13.74 9.24 17.35
C HIS A 223 14.00 8.95 15.88
N ARG A 224 13.03 8.33 15.21
CA ARG A 224 13.11 7.98 13.79
C ARG A 224 11.87 8.42 13.03
N SER A 225 12.08 8.74 11.76
CA SER A 225 10.98 8.96 10.79
C SER A 225 11.31 8.36 9.43
N ALA A 226 10.29 7.87 8.76
CA ALA A 226 10.38 7.52 7.35
C ALA A 226 10.31 8.78 6.48
N LEU A 227 11.04 8.77 5.37
CA LEU A 227 11.12 9.86 4.42
C LEU A 227 10.59 9.41 3.07
N VAL A 228 9.73 10.21 2.46
CA VAL A 228 9.35 10.13 1.05
C VAL A 228 9.49 11.52 0.45
N TRP A 229 10.50 11.73 -0.36
CA TRP A 229 10.80 13.04 -0.97
C TRP A 229 10.68 12.98 -2.48
N SER A 230 9.71 13.68 -3.03
CA SER A 230 9.56 13.84 -4.48
C SER A 230 10.48 14.95 -4.99
N VAL A 231 11.30 14.60 -5.99
CA VAL A 231 12.25 15.50 -6.65
C VAL A 231 12.09 15.42 -8.16
N GLU A 232 12.48 16.47 -8.89
CA GLU A 232 12.50 16.41 -10.35
C GLU A 232 13.47 15.33 -10.83
N SER A 233 13.14 14.62 -11.92
CA SER A 233 13.96 13.51 -12.45
C SER A 233 15.39 13.90 -12.74
N LYS A 234 15.62 15.13 -13.21
CA LYS A 234 16.95 15.65 -13.51
C LYS A 234 17.84 15.80 -12.27
N ASP A 235 17.25 16.01 -11.09
CA ASP A 235 17.98 16.31 -9.85
C ASP A 235 18.18 15.06 -8.98
N ALA A 236 17.39 14.00 -9.19
CA ALA A 236 17.39 12.79 -8.37
C ALA A 236 18.78 12.15 -8.23
N ALA A 237 19.51 12.02 -9.34
CA ALA A 237 20.87 11.47 -9.32
C ALA A 237 21.87 12.35 -8.54
N GLY A 238 21.64 13.66 -8.51
CA GLY A 238 22.45 14.61 -7.74
C GLY A 238 22.26 14.41 -6.24
N TYR A 239 21.00 14.31 -5.79
CA TYR A 239 20.69 14.06 -4.38
C TYR A 239 21.27 12.73 -3.88
N LEU A 240 21.15 11.66 -4.67
CA LEU A 240 21.68 10.34 -4.29
C LEU A 240 23.21 10.27 -4.22
N LYS A 241 23.92 11.21 -4.86
CA LYS A 241 25.39 11.32 -4.81
C LYS A 241 25.90 12.20 -3.67
N LEU A 242 25.02 12.89 -2.95
CA LEU A 242 25.43 13.69 -1.82
C LEU A 242 26.05 12.80 -0.72
N SER A 243 27.04 13.34 -0.02
CA SER A 243 27.51 12.71 1.20
C SER A 243 26.38 12.64 2.25
N PRO A 244 26.41 11.69 3.20
CA PRO A 244 25.39 11.62 4.24
C PRO A 244 25.15 12.96 4.95
N ARG A 245 26.22 13.72 5.23
CA ARG A 245 26.12 15.07 5.83
C ARG A 245 25.47 16.09 4.88
N GLY A 246 25.81 16.03 3.58
CA GLY A 246 25.23 16.93 2.59
C GLY A 246 23.74 16.67 2.39
N TYR A 247 23.36 15.38 2.37
CA TYR A 247 21.96 14.99 2.25
C TYR A 247 21.15 15.40 3.51
N ALA A 248 21.70 15.18 4.71
CA ALA A 248 21.09 15.62 5.96
C ALA A 248 20.83 17.14 5.97
N ALA A 249 21.77 17.95 5.49
CA ALA A 249 21.60 19.41 5.40
C ALA A 249 20.46 19.81 4.42
N GLU A 250 20.29 19.12 3.31
CA GLU A 250 19.15 19.34 2.41
C GLU A 250 17.81 18.93 3.04
N LEU A 251 17.79 17.85 3.82
CA LEU A 251 16.60 17.44 4.58
C LEU A 251 16.23 18.47 5.65
N GLU A 252 17.20 18.92 6.44
CA GLU A 252 16.98 19.96 7.48
C GLU A 252 16.39 21.24 6.87
N LYS A 253 16.92 21.66 5.72
CA LYS A 253 16.39 22.78 4.94
C LYS A 253 14.96 22.51 4.45
N GLY A 254 14.69 21.31 3.92
CA GLY A 254 13.35 20.90 3.47
C GLY A 254 12.33 20.85 4.60
N MET A 255 12.74 20.50 5.81
CA MET A 255 11.87 20.47 6.99
C MET A 255 11.77 21.83 7.71
N GLY A 256 12.61 22.81 7.37
CA GLY A 256 12.63 24.10 8.06
C GLY A 256 12.95 24.00 9.55
N GLY A 257 13.71 22.99 9.95
CA GLY A 257 14.13 22.75 11.34
C GLY A 257 13.06 22.14 12.26
N LEU A 258 11.96 21.61 11.72
CA LEU A 258 10.88 20.99 12.50
C LEU A 258 11.39 19.92 13.49
N LEU A 259 12.23 19.01 13.02
CA LEU A 259 12.74 17.89 13.82
C LEU A 259 14.18 18.11 14.34
N GLY A 260 14.74 19.31 14.18
CA GLY A 260 16.12 19.61 14.57
C GLY A 260 17.14 19.00 13.60
N LYS A 261 18.30 18.59 14.11
CA LYS A 261 19.33 17.92 13.32
C LYS A 261 18.88 16.53 12.90
N VAL A 262 19.29 16.11 11.69
CA VAL A 262 18.95 14.79 11.17
C VAL A 262 20.18 14.03 10.70
N GLU A 263 20.06 12.69 10.73
CA GLU A 263 21.04 11.74 10.21
C GLU A 263 20.30 10.63 9.46
N LEU A 264 20.94 10.02 8.47
CA LEU A 264 20.36 8.86 7.80
C LEU A 264 20.39 7.64 8.73
N SER A 265 19.26 6.94 8.87
CA SER A 265 19.15 5.70 9.63
C SER A 265 19.11 4.45 8.75
N ALA A 266 18.92 4.63 7.41
CA ALA A 266 18.93 3.55 6.43
C ALA A 266 19.45 4.06 5.09
N PRO A 267 19.90 3.16 4.19
CA PRO A 267 20.23 3.52 2.82
C PRO A 267 19.04 4.16 2.09
N LEU A 268 19.34 5.14 1.24
CA LEU A 268 18.35 5.74 0.37
C LEU A 268 18.11 4.87 -0.85
N SER A 269 16.88 4.79 -1.28
CA SER A 269 16.49 4.24 -2.58
C SER A 269 15.66 5.26 -3.37
N SER A 270 15.65 5.11 -4.70
CA SER A 270 14.91 6.01 -5.57
C SER A 270 14.18 5.23 -6.65
N TYR A 271 12.97 5.66 -6.97
CA TYR A 271 12.20 5.10 -8.06
C TYR A 271 11.41 6.19 -8.78
N LYS A 272 11.26 6.01 -10.09
CA LYS A 272 10.52 6.93 -10.93
C LYS A 272 9.02 6.85 -10.60
N LEU A 273 8.40 8.00 -10.40
CA LEU A 273 6.98 8.09 -10.10
C LEU A 273 6.15 7.90 -11.38
N GLY A 274 5.06 7.19 -11.25
CA GLY A 274 4.15 6.92 -12.35
C GLY A 274 2.81 6.39 -11.85
N PHE A 275 1.87 6.43 -12.74
CA PHE A 275 0.55 5.84 -12.58
C PHE A 275 0.39 4.70 -13.57
N HIS A 276 -0.28 3.64 -13.20
CA HIS A 276 -0.80 2.64 -14.12
C HIS A 276 -2.14 2.08 -13.63
N HIS A 277 -2.97 1.71 -14.58
CA HIS A 277 -4.27 1.10 -14.33
C HIS A 277 -4.55 0.07 -15.42
N ALA A 278 -4.90 -1.15 -15.02
CA ALA A 278 -5.27 -2.20 -15.93
C ALA A 278 -6.62 -1.89 -16.61
N ALA A 279 -6.73 -2.15 -17.90
CA ALA A 279 -7.96 -1.93 -18.67
C ALA A 279 -9.12 -2.83 -18.18
N SER A 280 -8.77 -4.01 -17.64
CA SER A 280 -9.66 -4.90 -16.90
C SER A 280 -8.89 -5.44 -15.70
N ILE A 281 -9.57 -5.64 -14.58
CA ILE A 281 -8.97 -6.31 -13.41
C ILE A 281 -9.40 -7.77 -13.29
N THR A 282 -10.16 -8.27 -14.28
CA THR A 282 -10.63 -9.64 -14.36
C THR A 282 -10.54 -10.19 -15.78
N ALA A 283 -10.36 -11.50 -15.89
CA ALA A 283 -10.49 -12.29 -17.11
C ALA A 283 -11.08 -13.67 -16.74
N GLU A 284 -11.20 -14.61 -17.71
CA GLU A 284 -11.67 -15.96 -17.42
C GLU A 284 -10.85 -16.59 -16.28
N ARG A 285 -11.51 -16.92 -15.16
CA ARG A 285 -10.90 -17.49 -13.94
C ARG A 285 -9.64 -16.78 -13.44
N LEU A 286 -9.56 -15.47 -13.66
CA LEU A 286 -8.42 -14.64 -13.26
C LEU A 286 -8.90 -13.31 -12.69
N VAL A 287 -8.26 -12.91 -11.59
CA VAL A 287 -8.46 -11.59 -10.96
C VAL A 287 -7.12 -10.96 -10.60
N LEU A 288 -6.97 -9.67 -10.87
CA LEU A 288 -5.81 -8.87 -10.50
C LEU A 288 -6.11 -8.12 -9.19
N ILE A 289 -5.12 -8.06 -8.29
CA ILE A 289 -5.18 -7.29 -7.04
C ILE A 289 -3.88 -6.50 -6.81
N GLY A 290 -4.00 -5.39 -6.09
CA GLY A 290 -2.88 -4.52 -5.76
C GLY A 290 -2.18 -3.95 -6.99
N ASP A 291 -0.85 -3.84 -6.94
CA ASP A 291 -0.04 -3.25 -8.03
C ASP A 291 -0.10 -4.05 -9.35
N SER A 292 -0.65 -5.27 -9.37
CA SER A 292 -0.93 -5.97 -10.63
C SER A 292 -2.10 -5.34 -11.38
N ALA A 293 -3.07 -4.78 -10.67
CA ALA A 293 -4.24 -4.10 -11.22
C ALA A 293 -4.02 -2.59 -11.40
N HIS A 294 -3.40 -1.95 -10.42
CA HIS A 294 -3.28 -0.49 -10.38
C HIS A 294 -2.08 -0.04 -9.54
N GLY A 295 -1.44 1.03 -9.95
CA GLY A 295 -0.39 1.69 -9.18
C GLY A 295 -0.60 3.19 -9.22
N ILE A 296 -0.74 3.79 -8.05
CA ILE A 296 -0.98 5.21 -7.89
C ILE A 296 0.29 5.96 -7.45
N HIS A 297 0.24 7.29 -7.51
CA HIS A 297 1.28 8.14 -6.93
C HIS A 297 1.35 7.91 -5.40
N PRO A 298 2.56 7.80 -4.81
CA PRO A 298 2.73 7.48 -3.38
C PRO A 298 2.34 8.59 -2.41
N ILE A 299 1.56 9.60 -2.82
CA ILE A 299 1.03 10.63 -1.93
C ILE A 299 0.29 9.95 -0.78
N ALA A 300 0.62 10.33 0.43
CA ALA A 300 0.05 9.82 1.67
C ALA A 300 0.13 8.28 1.86
N GLY A 301 1.06 7.59 1.17
CA GLY A 301 1.29 6.14 1.35
C GLY A 301 0.12 5.24 0.95
N GLN A 302 -0.78 5.68 0.07
CA GLN A 302 -2.05 4.99 -0.23
C GLN A 302 -1.92 3.71 -1.08
N GLY A 303 -0.75 3.45 -1.71
CA GLY A 303 -0.61 2.32 -2.65
C GLY A 303 -0.93 0.96 -2.02
N LEU A 304 -0.34 0.65 -0.86
CA LEU A 304 -0.61 -0.61 -0.16
C LEU A 304 -2.06 -0.67 0.35
N ASN A 305 -2.58 0.42 0.91
CA ASN A 305 -3.96 0.47 1.42
C ASN A 305 -4.99 0.20 0.32
N LEU A 306 -4.75 0.69 -0.90
CA LEU A 306 -5.61 0.41 -2.05
C LEU A 306 -5.62 -1.09 -2.39
N GLY A 307 -4.45 -1.75 -2.35
CA GLY A 307 -4.35 -3.20 -2.52
C GLY A 307 -5.01 -4.00 -1.38
N LEU A 308 -4.94 -3.51 -0.13
CA LEU A 308 -5.65 -4.12 1.01
C LEU A 308 -7.18 -3.98 0.87
N ARG A 309 -7.66 -2.90 0.24
CA ARG A 309 -9.08 -2.78 -0.13
C ARG A 309 -9.50 -3.79 -1.20
N ASP A 310 -8.60 -4.09 -2.16
CA ASP A 310 -8.86 -5.17 -3.14
C ASP A 310 -9.01 -6.51 -2.44
N VAL A 311 -8.09 -6.81 -1.51
CA VAL A 311 -8.13 -8.05 -0.70
C VAL A 311 -9.47 -8.19 0.03
N ALA A 312 -9.90 -7.15 0.74
CA ALA A 312 -11.14 -7.19 1.50
C ALA A 312 -12.38 -7.35 0.59
N ALA A 313 -12.43 -6.59 -0.52
CA ALA A 313 -13.54 -6.65 -1.48
C ALA A 313 -13.61 -8.01 -2.19
N LEU A 314 -12.46 -8.54 -2.65
CA LEU A 314 -12.43 -9.84 -3.28
C LEU A 314 -12.82 -10.95 -2.32
N THR A 315 -12.33 -10.91 -1.09
CA THR A 315 -12.69 -11.89 -0.05
C THR A 315 -14.20 -11.89 0.19
N GLU A 316 -14.82 -10.72 0.36
CA GLU A 316 -16.26 -10.61 0.58
C GLU A 316 -17.06 -11.15 -0.61
N VAL A 317 -16.67 -10.83 -1.85
CA VAL A 317 -17.33 -11.34 -3.06
C VAL A 317 -17.24 -12.85 -3.16
N LEU A 318 -16.05 -13.43 -2.91
CA LEU A 318 -15.84 -14.88 -3.02
C LEU A 318 -16.58 -15.64 -1.90
N VAL A 319 -16.59 -15.12 -0.68
CA VAL A 319 -17.32 -15.73 0.44
C VAL A 319 -18.84 -15.70 0.21
N ASP A 320 -19.37 -14.58 -0.26
CA ASP A 320 -20.79 -14.50 -0.63
C ASP A 320 -21.12 -15.51 -1.73
N GLY A 321 -20.26 -15.65 -2.75
CA GLY A 321 -20.44 -16.67 -3.80
C GLY A 321 -20.39 -18.10 -3.27
N MET A 322 -19.40 -18.40 -2.41
CA MET A 322 -19.26 -19.70 -1.77
C MET A 322 -20.52 -20.11 -0.99
N ARG A 323 -21.10 -19.18 -0.23
CA ARG A 323 -22.35 -19.42 0.53
C ARG A 323 -23.55 -19.71 -0.35
N LEU A 324 -23.53 -19.25 -1.59
CA LEU A 324 -24.55 -19.53 -2.60
C LEU A 324 -24.21 -20.79 -3.42
N GLY A 325 -23.09 -21.45 -3.16
CA GLY A 325 -22.64 -22.61 -3.93
C GLY A 325 -22.14 -22.30 -5.33
N LEU A 326 -21.72 -21.06 -5.59
CA LEU A 326 -21.15 -20.63 -6.87
C LEU A 326 -19.68 -21.02 -6.98
N ASP A 327 -19.22 -21.25 -8.21
CA ASP A 327 -17.82 -21.46 -8.55
C ASP A 327 -17.02 -20.17 -8.34
N PHE A 328 -15.82 -20.25 -7.72
CA PHE A 328 -14.98 -19.08 -7.51
C PHE A 328 -14.53 -18.37 -8.80
N GLY A 329 -14.46 -19.11 -9.93
CA GLY A 329 -14.18 -18.57 -11.25
C GLY A 329 -15.41 -18.03 -11.98
N ASP A 330 -16.59 -17.99 -11.34
CA ASP A 330 -17.82 -17.51 -11.96
C ASP A 330 -17.69 -16.04 -12.41
N ALA A 331 -18.01 -15.80 -13.68
CA ALA A 331 -17.86 -14.49 -14.30
C ALA A 331 -18.71 -13.41 -13.62
N GLN A 332 -19.86 -13.75 -13.02
CA GLN A 332 -20.72 -12.78 -12.33
C GLN A 332 -20.09 -12.33 -11.00
N LEU A 333 -19.41 -13.24 -10.27
CA LEU A 333 -18.65 -12.89 -9.07
C LEU A 333 -17.49 -11.94 -9.41
N LEU A 334 -16.72 -12.30 -10.45
CA LEU A 334 -15.59 -11.50 -10.89
C LEU A 334 -16.02 -10.11 -11.40
N ASP A 335 -17.18 -10.03 -12.10
CA ASP A 335 -17.76 -8.78 -12.55
C ASP A 335 -18.28 -7.92 -11.38
N ARG A 336 -18.85 -8.52 -10.33
CA ARG A 336 -19.22 -7.81 -9.08
C ARG A 336 -18.00 -7.18 -8.44
N TYR A 337 -16.89 -7.93 -8.31
CA TYR A 337 -15.63 -7.43 -7.80
C TYR A 337 -15.09 -6.27 -8.66
N SER A 338 -15.05 -6.47 -9.98
CA SER A 338 -14.56 -5.47 -10.94
C SER A 338 -15.35 -4.16 -10.84
N ARG A 339 -16.67 -4.21 -10.82
CA ARG A 339 -17.53 -3.02 -10.68
C ARG A 339 -17.30 -2.29 -9.37
N TRP A 340 -17.18 -3.03 -8.25
CA TRP A 340 -16.94 -2.43 -6.94
C TRP A 340 -15.61 -1.68 -6.91
N ARG A 341 -14.54 -2.34 -7.37
CA ARG A 341 -13.19 -1.77 -7.31
C ARG A 341 -12.92 -0.66 -8.32
N SER A 342 -13.53 -0.73 -9.51
CA SER A 342 -13.29 0.26 -10.57
C SER A 342 -13.68 1.68 -10.17
N ILE A 343 -14.84 1.85 -9.53
CA ILE A 343 -15.32 3.17 -9.09
C ILE A 343 -14.41 3.70 -7.97
N ASP A 344 -14.10 2.87 -6.99
CA ASP A 344 -13.31 3.21 -5.82
C ASP A 344 -11.86 3.61 -6.21
N THR A 345 -11.23 2.78 -7.06
CA THR A 345 -9.89 3.04 -7.56
C THR A 345 -9.82 4.32 -8.41
N LEU A 346 -10.84 4.57 -9.25
CA LEU A 346 -10.89 5.77 -10.08
C LEU A 346 -10.98 7.04 -9.22
N LEU A 347 -11.82 7.04 -8.19
CA LEU A 347 -11.97 8.19 -7.28
C LEU A 347 -10.66 8.51 -6.57
N ILE A 348 -9.97 7.50 -6.03
CA ILE A 348 -8.68 7.69 -5.36
C ILE A 348 -7.62 8.17 -6.37
N ALA A 349 -7.57 7.60 -7.58
CA ALA A 349 -6.63 7.98 -8.61
C ALA A 349 -6.82 9.44 -9.05
N VAL A 350 -8.05 9.86 -9.31
CA VAL A 350 -8.37 11.25 -9.69
C VAL A 350 -8.07 12.22 -8.55
N SER A 351 -8.38 11.85 -7.31
CA SER A 351 -8.10 12.68 -6.14
C SER A 351 -6.60 12.90 -5.93
N THR A 352 -5.80 11.83 -5.99
CA THR A 352 -4.35 11.90 -5.80
C THR A 352 -3.65 12.63 -6.94
N ASP A 353 -4.04 12.38 -8.21
CA ASP A 353 -3.50 13.09 -9.37
C ASP A 353 -3.89 14.58 -9.35
N GLY A 354 -5.15 14.88 -9.00
CA GLY A 354 -5.65 16.25 -8.86
C GLY A 354 -4.89 17.03 -7.78
N LEU A 355 -4.66 16.44 -6.61
CA LEU A 355 -3.85 17.03 -5.55
C LEU A 355 -2.42 17.27 -6.03
N ASN A 356 -1.76 16.25 -6.61
CA ASN A 356 -0.40 16.40 -7.11
C ASN A 356 -0.28 17.55 -8.12
N ARG A 357 -1.17 17.62 -9.10
CA ARG A 357 -1.17 18.70 -10.10
C ARG A 357 -1.41 20.08 -9.46
N LEU A 358 -2.37 20.18 -8.54
CA LEU A 358 -2.69 21.44 -7.85
C LEU A 358 -1.47 21.98 -7.10
N PHE A 359 -0.74 21.10 -6.39
CA PHE A 359 0.44 21.51 -5.63
C PHE A 359 1.69 21.72 -6.49
N SER A 360 1.77 21.12 -7.67
CA SER A 360 2.88 21.30 -8.61
C SER A 360 2.82 22.62 -9.40
N ILE A 361 1.71 23.37 -9.38
CA ILE A 361 1.62 24.67 -10.08
C ILE A 361 2.50 25.70 -9.36
N PRO A 362 3.56 26.24 -9.99
CA PRO A 362 4.46 27.19 -9.36
C PRO A 362 3.84 28.61 -9.28
N GLY A 363 4.39 29.44 -8.41
CA GLY A 363 4.09 30.86 -8.36
C GLY A 363 3.33 31.30 -7.11
N LYS A 364 3.45 32.62 -6.80
CA LYS A 364 2.89 33.22 -5.58
C LYS A 364 1.36 33.18 -5.56
N THR A 365 0.72 33.40 -6.72
CA THR A 365 -0.75 33.39 -6.86
C THR A 365 -1.29 31.97 -6.62
N ALA A 366 -0.69 30.95 -7.24
CA ALA A 366 -1.09 29.55 -7.04
C ALA A 366 -0.93 29.13 -5.57
N SER A 367 0.18 29.50 -4.94
CA SER A 367 0.41 29.28 -3.51
C SER A 367 -0.65 29.99 -2.63
N ALA A 368 -1.05 31.21 -2.97
CA ALA A 368 -2.11 31.91 -2.23
C ALA A 368 -3.46 31.21 -2.35
N VAL A 369 -3.82 30.74 -3.55
CA VAL A 369 -5.06 29.97 -3.79
C VAL A 369 -5.05 28.66 -3.01
N ARG A 370 -3.95 27.89 -3.03
CA ARG A 370 -3.82 26.65 -2.26
C ARG A 370 -3.99 26.90 -0.76
N ARG A 371 -3.31 27.89 -0.20
CA ARG A 371 -3.45 28.25 1.23
C ARG A 371 -4.86 28.68 1.59
N PHE A 372 -5.51 29.45 0.72
CA PHE A 372 -6.92 29.81 0.90
C PHE A 372 -7.80 28.55 0.91
N GLY A 373 -7.59 27.61 -0.03
CA GLY A 373 -8.30 26.33 -0.08
C GLY A 373 -8.08 25.50 1.19
N MET A 374 -6.84 25.37 1.65
CA MET A 374 -6.52 24.68 2.91
C MET A 374 -7.21 25.34 4.12
N ALA A 375 -7.19 26.68 4.19
CA ALA A 375 -7.88 27.41 5.26
C ALA A 375 -9.40 27.23 5.22
N MET A 376 -9.99 27.11 4.02
CA MET A 376 -11.42 26.77 3.88
C MET A 376 -11.71 25.35 4.38
N VAL A 377 -10.92 24.35 3.98
CA VAL A 377 -11.07 22.97 4.46
C VAL A 377 -10.93 22.93 5.98
N GLN A 378 -9.94 23.62 6.55
CA GLN A 378 -9.72 23.68 8.00
C GLN A 378 -10.92 24.23 8.77
N ARG A 379 -11.66 25.19 8.15
CA ARG A 379 -12.82 25.84 8.78
C ARG A 379 -14.17 25.15 8.50
N THR A 380 -14.21 24.24 7.53
CA THR A 380 -15.43 23.61 7.05
C THR A 380 -15.49 22.17 7.53
N ALA A 381 -16.27 21.90 8.59
CA ALA A 381 -16.34 20.58 9.19
C ALA A 381 -16.66 19.42 8.21
N PRO A 382 -17.62 19.53 7.26
CA PRO A 382 -17.87 18.46 6.29
C PRO A 382 -16.69 18.19 5.36
N ALA A 383 -15.99 19.23 4.90
CA ALA A 383 -14.82 19.04 4.05
C ALA A 383 -13.66 18.39 4.81
N LYS A 384 -13.44 18.81 6.06
CA LYS A 384 -12.42 18.20 6.92
C LYS A 384 -12.75 16.73 7.20
N ALA A 385 -14.00 16.40 7.50
CA ALA A 385 -14.46 15.03 7.72
C ALA A 385 -14.26 14.14 6.48
N PHE A 386 -14.51 14.66 5.28
CA PHE A 386 -14.24 13.93 4.03
C PHE A 386 -12.75 13.58 3.88
N PHE A 387 -11.84 14.55 4.05
CA PHE A 387 -10.41 14.27 3.95
C PHE A 387 -9.90 13.36 5.08
N MET A 388 -10.49 13.43 6.27
CA MET A 388 -10.17 12.51 7.35
C MET A 388 -10.62 11.07 7.03
N ALA A 389 -11.82 10.89 6.48
CA ALA A 389 -12.29 9.59 6.03
C ALA A 389 -11.38 9.00 4.94
N GLU A 390 -10.90 9.82 3.99
CA GLU A 390 -9.89 9.41 3.01
C GLU A 390 -8.58 8.97 3.67
N ALA A 391 -8.04 9.76 4.62
CA ALA A 391 -6.80 9.45 5.33
C ALA A 391 -6.91 8.15 6.14
N ARG A 392 -8.08 7.89 6.74
CA ARG A 392 -8.39 6.67 7.49
C ARG A 392 -8.70 5.47 6.59
N GLY A 393 -8.86 5.70 5.27
CA GLY A 393 -9.27 4.68 4.31
C GLY A 393 -10.74 4.27 4.46
N GLU A 394 -11.59 5.14 5.00
CA GLU A 394 -13.01 4.88 5.32
C GLU A 394 -13.97 5.45 4.26
N SER A 395 -13.47 5.98 3.16
CA SER A 395 -14.29 6.54 2.08
C SER A 395 -14.92 5.45 1.19
N GLY A 396 -16.08 5.76 0.61
CA GLY A 396 -16.77 4.91 -0.36
C GLY A 396 -17.51 3.72 0.27
N ALA A 397 -17.85 2.73 -0.55
CA ALA A 397 -18.50 1.49 -0.11
C ALA A 397 -17.47 0.54 0.49
N LEU A 398 -17.34 0.57 1.81
CA LEU A 398 -16.30 -0.14 2.53
C LEU A 398 -16.62 -1.63 2.70
N PRO A 399 -15.73 -2.56 2.30
CA PRO A 399 -15.86 -3.99 2.60
C PRO A 399 -15.91 -4.25 4.12
N LYS A 400 -16.61 -5.29 4.54
CA LYS A 400 -16.84 -5.62 5.97
C LYS A 400 -15.54 -5.73 6.77
N MET A 401 -14.55 -6.44 6.25
CA MET A 401 -13.28 -6.62 6.97
C MET A 401 -12.54 -5.29 7.23
N LEU A 402 -12.70 -4.29 6.36
CA LEU A 402 -12.16 -2.94 6.59
C LEU A 402 -12.96 -2.13 7.61
N GLN A 403 -14.15 -2.60 7.96
CA GLN A 403 -14.95 -2.08 9.08
C GLN A 403 -14.63 -2.82 10.39
N GLY A 404 -13.77 -3.83 10.37
CA GLY A 404 -13.49 -4.72 11.49
C GLY A 404 -14.55 -5.79 11.71
N ILE A 405 -15.41 -6.04 10.70
CA ILE A 405 -16.51 -7.02 10.75
C ILE A 405 -16.06 -8.24 9.95
N PRO A 406 -16.09 -9.46 10.51
CA PRO A 406 -15.87 -10.69 9.74
C PRO A 406 -16.87 -10.83 8.59
N VAL A 407 -16.43 -11.44 7.48
CA VAL A 407 -17.31 -11.70 6.32
C VAL A 407 -18.24 -12.87 6.61
#